data_abeb4c48b562e0a302d039eee895d739
#
_entry.id   abeb4c48b562e0a302d039eee895d739
#
_cell.length_a   1.000
_cell.length_b   1.000
_cell.length_c   1.000
_cell.angle_alpha   90.00
_cell.angle_beta   90.00
_cell.angle_gamma   90.00
#
_symmetry.space_group_name_H-M   'P 1'
#
loop_
_entity.id
_entity.type
_entity.pdbx_description
1 polymer ?
#
loop_
_entity_poly.entity_id
_entity_poly.type
_entity_poly.pdbx_seq_one_letter_code
_entity_poly.pdbx_strand_id
1 'polypeptide(L)'
;MSENNEKNIENKKFNFPQNNKGFKEKGKTGFGKSVLIPFCSGVIGAALVVGVCFGVPTIKNNLIDSKSNSSTTSTQAVGTQNLVSLSGYSDTATNVASKVLPSIVGIKVQYTVNSIFSGSQAATAEGSGIILSEDGYILTNNHVVSSSDSSSYYSVSEAAKISVTLYNDTTEYEAKVIGTDSQTDLAVIKIDKTGLTPAELGNSSSVVVGEFAMAIGNPLGMQSSVTSGIISAVNRTVQSTDGNTYNLIQTDAAINSGNSGGALVNSEGKVIGINTLKLNGTGVEGMGFAIPIDSAKPIFEQLISTGKVARPYIGLTGRDLTEQTAKANNLVEGV
;
A
#
# COMPACT_ATOMS: atom_id res chain seq x y z
N MET A 1 -0.85 -42.31 -56.55
CA MET A 1 -1.16 -41.11 -57.33
C MET A 1 -1.51 -40.06 -56.34
N SER A 2 -0.58 -39.24 -56.20
CA SER A 2 -0.39 -37.78 -56.36
C SER A 2 -0.89 -37.03 -55.11
N GLU A 3 -0.30 -36.04 -54.59
CA GLU A 3 0.97 -35.31 -54.84
C GLU A 3 1.14 -34.32 -53.69
N ASN A 4 2.35 -34.04 -53.39
CA ASN A 4 2.91 -33.04 -52.45
C ASN A 4 2.28 -31.65 -52.57
N ASN A 5 2.12 -30.97 -51.47
CA ASN A 5 2.21 -29.51 -51.45
C ASN A 5 2.86 -29.04 -50.14
N GLU A 6 4.19 -29.04 -50.13
CA GLU A 6 5.01 -28.23 -49.22
C GLU A 6 4.90 -26.76 -49.68
N LYS A 7 4.40 -25.89 -48.83
CA LYS A 7 4.52 -24.44 -49.01
C LYS A 7 5.56 -23.88 -48.05
N ASN A 8 6.71 -23.56 -48.67
CA ASN A 8 7.76 -22.65 -48.21
C ASN A 8 7.25 -21.50 -47.34
N ILE A 9 7.76 -21.41 -46.11
CA ILE A 9 7.71 -20.20 -45.28
C ILE A 9 9.09 -19.54 -45.40
N GLU A 10 9.16 -18.50 -46.25
CA GLU A 10 10.31 -17.63 -46.37
C GLU A 10 10.61 -16.91 -45.07
N ASN A 11 11.85 -17.07 -44.59
CA ASN A 11 12.46 -16.31 -43.54
C ASN A 11 12.62 -14.83 -43.95
N LYS A 12 11.70 -13.96 -43.55
CA LYS A 12 11.92 -12.51 -43.61
C LYS A 12 12.87 -12.10 -42.50
N LYS A 13 14.13 -11.90 -42.86
CA LYS A 13 15.12 -11.19 -42.01
C LYS A 13 14.68 -9.72 -41.89
N PHE A 14 14.36 -9.32 -40.66
CA PHE A 14 14.18 -7.90 -40.34
C PHE A 14 15.54 -7.22 -40.31
N ASN A 15 15.83 -6.36 -41.28
CA ASN A 15 16.99 -5.46 -41.28
C ASN A 15 16.67 -4.21 -40.48
N PHE A 16 17.33 -4.03 -39.33
CA PHE A 16 17.34 -2.75 -38.64
C PHE A 16 18.31 -1.79 -39.38
N PRO A 17 17.96 -0.53 -39.66
CA PRO A 17 18.87 0.43 -40.23
C PRO A 17 19.98 0.77 -39.22
N GLN A 18 21.19 0.41 -39.54
CA GLN A 18 22.41 0.84 -38.81
C GLN A 18 22.67 2.31 -39.13
N ASN A 19 22.36 3.20 -38.19
CA ASN A 19 22.67 4.62 -38.30
C ASN A 19 24.12 4.85 -37.83
N ASN A 20 25.08 4.65 -38.71
CA ASN A 20 26.50 4.97 -38.50
C ASN A 20 26.70 6.50 -38.64
N LYS A 21 26.34 7.25 -37.61
CA LYS A 21 26.88 8.59 -37.41
C LYS A 21 28.18 8.46 -36.61
N GLY A 22 29.33 8.57 -37.31
CA GLY A 22 30.65 8.59 -36.73
C GLY A 22 30.72 9.65 -35.64
N PHE A 23 31.02 9.23 -34.41
CA PHE A 23 31.44 10.11 -33.33
C PHE A 23 32.81 10.70 -33.70
N LYS A 24 32.85 11.99 -34.07
CA LYS A 24 34.09 12.74 -34.09
C LYS A 24 34.64 12.82 -32.66
N GLU A 25 35.80 12.23 -32.42
CA GLU A 25 36.54 12.42 -31.17
C GLU A 25 36.76 13.93 -30.93
N LYS A 26 36.11 14.46 -29.91
CA LYS A 26 36.41 15.77 -29.38
C LYS A 26 37.80 15.67 -28.64
N GLY A 27 38.72 16.45 -29.10
CA GLY A 27 40.08 16.54 -28.58
C GLY A 27 40.07 16.63 -27.05
N LYS A 28 41.09 16.00 -26.44
CA LYS A 28 41.39 16.01 -24.99
C LYS A 28 41.48 17.45 -24.49
N THR A 29 40.40 17.93 -23.86
CA THR A 29 40.48 19.16 -23.06
C THR A 29 41.34 18.84 -21.86
N GLY A 30 42.46 19.55 -21.71
CA GLY A 30 43.41 19.34 -20.61
C GLY A 30 42.72 19.47 -19.26
N PHE A 31 43.13 18.65 -18.30
CA PHE A 31 42.61 18.57 -16.93
C PHE A 31 42.35 19.93 -16.27
N GLY A 32 43.20 20.93 -16.54
CA GLY A 32 43.08 22.31 -16.05
C GLY A 32 41.81 23.04 -16.55
N LYS A 33 41.38 22.82 -17.80
CA LYS A 33 40.20 23.51 -18.36
C LYS A 33 38.89 22.84 -17.96
N SER A 34 38.87 21.53 -17.68
CA SER A 34 37.66 20.80 -17.32
C SER A 34 37.29 20.92 -15.84
N VAL A 35 38.25 21.07 -14.96
CA VAL A 35 38.04 21.02 -13.50
C VAL A 35 38.41 22.34 -12.83
N LEU A 36 39.53 22.95 -13.18
CA LEU A 36 40.02 24.16 -12.48
C LEU A 36 39.13 25.38 -12.74
N ILE A 37 38.64 25.59 -13.96
CA ILE A 37 37.82 26.76 -14.29
C ILE A 37 36.46 26.69 -13.58
N PRO A 38 35.69 25.58 -13.58
CA PRO A 38 34.46 25.48 -12.80
C PRO A 38 34.67 25.61 -11.29
N PHE A 39 35.79 25.06 -10.76
CA PHE A 39 36.13 25.16 -9.35
C PHE A 39 36.44 26.60 -8.92
N CYS A 40 37.28 27.31 -9.68
CA CYS A 40 37.61 28.72 -9.42
C CYS A 40 36.38 29.64 -9.54
N SER A 41 35.48 29.39 -10.49
CA SER A 41 34.23 30.17 -10.61
C SER A 41 33.32 29.97 -9.41
N GLY A 42 33.24 28.76 -8.86
CA GLY A 42 32.47 28.45 -7.65
C GLY A 42 33.01 29.16 -6.41
N VAL A 43 34.34 29.16 -6.23
CA VAL A 43 35.01 29.85 -5.11
C VAL A 43 34.84 31.37 -5.20
N ILE A 44 34.97 31.96 -6.38
CA ILE A 44 34.75 33.40 -6.59
C ILE A 44 33.30 33.77 -6.33
N GLY A 45 32.33 32.95 -6.78
CA GLY A 45 30.89 33.14 -6.51
C GLY A 45 30.59 33.09 -5.00
N ALA A 46 31.13 32.13 -4.28
CA ALA A 46 30.97 32.03 -2.83
C ALA A 46 31.57 33.24 -2.09
N ALA A 47 32.78 33.69 -2.49
CA ALA A 47 33.44 34.85 -1.90
C ALA A 47 32.65 36.16 -2.13
N LEU A 48 32.02 36.34 -3.30
CA LEU A 48 31.14 37.48 -3.58
C LEU A 48 29.86 37.46 -2.71
N VAL A 49 29.24 36.32 -2.53
CA VAL A 49 28.04 36.19 -1.67
C VAL A 49 28.42 36.52 -0.22
N VAL A 50 29.51 35.98 0.30
CA VAL A 50 30.00 36.28 1.65
C VAL A 50 30.36 37.78 1.76
N GLY A 51 31.03 38.36 0.76
CA GLY A 51 31.40 39.78 0.73
C GLY A 51 30.17 40.69 0.75
N VAL A 52 29.07 40.36 0.04
CA VAL A 52 27.80 41.10 0.06
C VAL A 52 27.14 40.95 1.42
N CYS A 53 27.10 39.75 1.99
CA CYS A 53 26.46 39.49 3.30
C CYS A 53 27.15 40.24 4.44
N PHE A 54 28.47 40.40 4.41
CA PHE A 54 29.24 41.12 5.44
C PHE A 54 29.53 42.57 5.10
N GLY A 55 29.48 42.98 3.82
CA GLY A 55 29.75 44.35 3.38
C GLY A 55 28.55 45.29 3.44
N VAL A 56 27.31 44.76 3.56
CA VAL A 56 26.10 45.58 3.67
C VAL A 56 25.69 45.63 5.15
N PRO A 57 25.75 46.78 5.82
CA PRO A 57 25.46 46.92 7.26
C PRO A 57 24.11 46.38 7.66
N THR A 58 23.08 46.51 6.82
CA THR A 58 21.72 46.02 7.07
C THR A 58 21.64 44.51 7.13
N ILE A 59 22.43 43.78 6.32
CA ILE A 59 22.45 42.32 6.28
C ILE A 59 23.26 41.79 7.47
N LYS A 60 24.37 42.42 7.80
CA LYS A 60 25.21 42.03 8.94
C LYS A 60 24.43 42.15 10.26
N ASN A 61 23.66 43.21 10.48
CA ASN A 61 22.93 43.44 11.69
C ASN A 61 21.79 42.41 11.88
N ASN A 62 21.18 41.95 10.77
CA ASN A 62 20.13 40.90 10.84
C ASN A 62 20.67 39.49 11.06
N LEU A 63 21.93 39.20 10.70
CA LEU A 63 22.53 37.89 10.86
C LEU A 63 23.28 37.70 12.19
N ILE A 64 23.75 38.76 12.83
CA ILE A 64 24.65 38.68 13.99
C ILE A 64 23.97 39.16 15.28
N ASP A 65 22.99 40.09 15.21
CA ASP A 65 22.31 40.65 16.38
C ASP A 65 20.93 40.04 16.64
N SER A 66 20.83 38.71 16.71
CA SER A 66 19.68 38.05 17.34
C SER A 66 19.85 37.96 18.85
N LYS A 67 20.13 39.10 19.53
CA LYS A 67 19.97 39.23 20.98
C LYS A 67 18.71 40.04 21.25
N SER A 68 17.71 39.31 21.73
CA SER A 68 16.56 39.73 22.53
C SER A 68 16.44 41.22 22.86
N ASN A 69 15.43 41.87 22.29
CA ASN A 69 14.76 42.99 22.94
C ASN A 69 13.26 42.75 22.88
N SER A 70 12.69 42.45 24.03
CA SER A 70 11.26 42.47 24.31
C SER A 70 10.72 43.86 24.13
N SER A 71 10.01 44.10 23.03
CA SER A 71 9.13 45.26 22.92
C SER A 71 7.71 44.75 22.71
N THR A 72 6.92 44.84 23.76
CA THR A 72 5.49 44.58 23.83
C THR A 72 4.75 45.46 22.84
N THR A 73 4.38 44.93 21.69
CA THR A 73 3.33 45.49 20.85
C THR A 73 2.22 44.46 20.79
N SER A 74 1.08 44.80 21.40
CA SER A 74 -0.13 43.98 21.38
C SER A 74 -0.69 43.92 19.96
N THR A 75 -0.32 42.87 19.23
CA THR A 75 -1.01 42.47 18.01
C THR A 75 -1.87 41.27 18.39
N GLN A 76 -3.16 41.34 18.10
CA GLN A 76 -4.14 40.29 18.33
C GLN A 76 -3.57 38.96 17.83
N ALA A 77 -3.50 37.98 18.74
CA ALA A 77 -3.09 36.61 18.47
C ALA A 77 -4.07 35.97 17.47
N VAL A 78 -3.69 35.93 16.21
CA VAL A 78 -4.10 34.82 15.34
C VAL A 78 -3.59 33.57 16.03
N GLY A 79 -4.50 32.69 16.42
CA GLY A 79 -4.19 31.53 17.25
C GLY A 79 -2.92 30.83 16.74
N THR A 80 -1.95 30.73 17.62
CA THR A 80 -0.77 29.88 17.42
C THR A 80 -1.28 28.46 17.24
N GLN A 81 -1.47 28.06 15.98
CA GLN A 81 -1.54 26.66 15.66
C GLN A 81 -0.22 26.04 16.15
N ASN A 82 -0.32 25.15 17.13
CA ASN A 82 0.82 24.34 17.53
C ASN A 82 1.28 23.54 16.32
N LEU A 83 2.24 24.08 15.58
CA LEU A 83 2.95 23.33 14.56
C LEU A 83 3.61 22.16 15.30
N VAL A 84 3.12 20.95 15.06
CA VAL A 84 3.72 19.73 15.60
C VAL A 84 5.19 19.79 15.19
N SER A 85 6.08 19.81 16.17
CA SER A 85 7.52 19.82 15.87
C SER A 85 7.87 18.51 15.14
N LEU A 86 8.85 18.56 14.26
CA LEU A 86 9.33 17.35 13.53
C LEU A 86 9.75 16.23 14.50
N SER A 87 10.25 16.60 15.68
CA SER A 87 10.52 15.66 16.79
C SER A 87 9.24 14.99 17.31
N GLY A 88 8.13 15.74 17.48
CA GLY A 88 6.87 15.15 17.93
C GLY A 88 6.28 14.14 16.94
N TYR A 89 6.47 14.35 15.63
CA TYR A 89 6.07 13.38 14.62
C TYR A 89 6.90 12.09 14.72
N SER A 90 8.23 12.21 14.85
CA SER A 90 9.14 11.07 14.98
C SER A 90 8.84 10.26 16.24
N ASP A 91 8.61 10.92 17.39
CA ASP A 91 8.29 10.27 18.64
C ASP A 91 6.94 9.54 18.55
N THR A 92 5.92 10.15 17.93
CA THR A 92 4.64 9.50 17.69
C THR A 92 4.81 8.25 16.82
N ALA A 93 5.52 8.36 15.71
CA ALA A 93 5.73 7.23 14.81
C ALA A 93 6.46 6.06 15.49
N THR A 94 7.51 6.35 16.26
CA THR A 94 8.27 5.33 16.99
C THR A 94 7.45 4.65 18.08
N ASN A 95 6.67 5.44 18.85
CA ASN A 95 5.83 4.92 19.92
C ASN A 95 4.69 4.05 19.37
N VAL A 96 4.02 4.51 18.30
CA VAL A 96 2.96 3.75 17.62
C VAL A 96 3.51 2.44 17.06
N ALA A 97 4.64 2.47 16.36
CA ALA A 97 5.26 1.27 15.83
C ALA A 97 5.60 0.27 16.94
N SER A 98 6.26 0.72 18.01
CA SER A 98 6.64 -0.15 19.14
C SER A 98 5.44 -0.80 19.82
N LYS A 99 4.31 -0.08 19.92
CA LYS A 99 3.07 -0.57 20.52
C LYS A 99 2.40 -1.63 19.65
N VAL A 100 2.37 -1.43 18.33
CA VAL A 100 1.53 -2.23 17.40
C VAL A 100 2.27 -3.42 16.82
N LEU A 101 3.59 -3.33 16.60
CA LEU A 101 4.38 -4.40 15.98
C LEU A 101 4.17 -5.80 16.59
N PRO A 102 4.05 -5.96 17.93
CA PRO A 102 3.79 -7.27 18.53
C PRO A 102 2.44 -7.91 18.12
N SER A 103 1.51 -7.10 17.62
CA SER A 103 0.18 -7.54 17.18
C SER A 103 0.09 -7.83 15.68
N ILE A 104 1.20 -7.65 14.92
CA ILE A 104 1.25 -7.85 13.47
C ILE A 104 2.09 -9.07 13.15
N VAL A 105 1.54 -9.92 12.28
CA VAL A 105 2.19 -11.18 11.90
C VAL A 105 2.49 -11.22 10.40
N GLY A 106 3.51 -12.00 10.03
CA GLY A 106 3.76 -12.40 8.66
C GLY A 106 2.96 -13.65 8.30
N ILE A 107 2.40 -13.68 7.10
CA ILE A 107 1.67 -14.82 6.56
C ILE A 107 2.35 -15.27 5.28
N LYS A 108 2.68 -16.56 5.21
CA LYS A 108 3.24 -17.22 4.04
C LYS A 108 2.32 -18.34 3.60
N VAL A 109 1.93 -18.32 2.35
CA VAL A 109 1.01 -19.30 1.78
C VAL A 109 1.70 -20.04 0.65
N GLN A 110 1.62 -21.36 0.67
CA GLN A 110 2.16 -22.22 -0.36
C GLN A 110 1.02 -22.76 -1.23
N TYR A 111 1.18 -22.65 -2.54
CA TYR A 111 0.25 -23.10 -3.56
C TYR A 111 0.95 -24.08 -4.51
N THR A 112 0.17 -24.87 -5.22
CA THR A 112 0.62 -25.60 -6.39
C THR A 112 0.04 -24.95 -7.65
N VAL A 113 0.90 -24.50 -8.53
CA VAL A 113 0.52 -23.98 -9.86
C VAL A 113 0.67 -25.11 -10.86
N ASN A 114 -0.43 -25.52 -11.48
CA ASN A 114 -0.44 -26.52 -12.55
C ASN A 114 -0.52 -25.81 -13.89
N SER A 115 0.53 -25.92 -14.70
CA SER A 115 0.61 -25.33 -16.02
C SER A 115 0.63 -26.45 -17.08
N ILE A 116 -0.08 -26.26 -18.17
CA ILE A 116 -0.07 -27.22 -19.29
C ILE A 116 1.29 -27.31 -20.00
N PHE A 117 2.15 -26.29 -19.81
CA PHE A 117 3.48 -26.23 -20.47
C PHE A 117 4.62 -26.65 -19.54
N SER A 118 4.52 -26.39 -18.22
CA SER A 118 5.62 -26.60 -17.27
C SER A 118 5.29 -27.59 -16.15
N GLY A 119 4.10 -28.21 -16.17
CA GLY A 119 3.65 -29.14 -15.13
C GLY A 119 3.32 -28.44 -13.82
N SER A 120 3.37 -29.20 -12.71
CA SER A 120 3.07 -28.71 -11.36
C SER A 120 4.30 -28.08 -10.72
N GLN A 121 4.18 -26.85 -10.25
CA GLN A 121 5.24 -26.12 -9.55
C GLN A 121 4.71 -25.54 -8.23
N ALA A 122 5.54 -25.52 -7.20
CA ALA A 122 5.23 -24.84 -5.95
C ALA A 122 5.41 -23.33 -6.14
N ALA A 123 4.43 -22.56 -5.66
CA ALA A 123 4.48 -21.11 -5.61
C ALA A 123 4.22 -20.63 -4.18
N THR A 124 4.71 -19.46 -3.84
CA THR A 124 4.56 -18.87 -2.51
C THR A 124 3.98 -17.47 -2.66
N ALA A 125 2.98 -17.15 -1.86
CA ALA A 125 2.48 -15.79 -1.67
C ALA A 125 2.70 -15.36 -0.23
N GLU A 126 2.82 -14.07 -0.02
CA GLU A 126 3.13 -13.49 1.28
C GLU A 126 2.22 -12.30 1.55
N GLY A 127 1.92 -12.10 2.83
CA GLY A 127 1.12 -11.00 3.32
C GLY A 127 1.31 -10.82 4.81
N SER A 128 0.42 -10.06 5.40
CA SER A 128 0.41 -9.75 6.82
C SER A 128 -0.92 -10.10 7.45
N GLY A 129 -0.96 -10.13 8.77
CA GLY A 129 -2.18 -10.31 9.55
C GLY A 129 -2.14 -9.52 10.85
N ILE A 130 -3.31 -9.33 11.43
CA ILE A 130 -3.56 -8.62 12.68
C ILE A 130 -4.07 -9.62 13.71
N ILE A 131 -3.39 -9.76 14.85
CA ILE A 131 -3.83 -10.62 15.94
C ILE A 131 -5.08 -10.02 16.57
N LEU A 132 -6.18 -10.79 16.58
CA LEU A 132 -7.46 -10.40 17.16
C LEU A 132 -7.63 -10.86 18.60
N SER A 133 -6.98 -11.98 18.99
CA SER A 133 -7.14 -12.57 20.32
C SER A 133 -5.88 -13.25 20.81
N GLU A 134 -5.75 -13.36 22.13
CA GLU A 134 -4.62 -14.00 22.81
C GLU A 134 -4.47 -15.49 22.48
N ASP A 135 -5.55 -16.14 22.03
CA ASP A 135 -5.58 -17.56 21.70
C ASP A 135 -5.32 -17.86 20.21
N GLY A 136 -4.99 -16.83 19.40
CA GLY A 136 -4.44 -17.01 18.05
C GLY A 136 -5.37 -16.80 16.87
N TYR A 137 -6.51 -16.13 17.03
CA TYR A 137 -7.27 -15.63 15.88
C TYR A 137 -6.56 -14.46 15.21
N ILE A 138 -6.45 -14.48 13.90
CA ILE A 138 -5.74 -13.49 13.08
C ILE A 138 -6.62 -13.07 11.93
N LEU A 139 -6.79 -11.75 11.76
CA LEU A 139 -7.48 -11.12 10.65
C LEU A 139 -6.47 -10.84 9.54
N THR A 140 -6.86 -11.10 8.29
CA THR A 140 -6.08 -10.78 7.09
C THR A 140 -7.01 -10.53 5.91
N ASN A 141 -6.44 -10.27 4.72
CA ASN A 141 -7.24 -10.22 3.49
C ASN A 141 -7.52 -11.62 2.94
N ASN A 142 -8.68 -11.76 2.28
CA ASN A 142 -9.03 -13.00 1.60
C ASN A 142 -8.01 -13.34 0.50
N HIS A 143 -7.59 -12.37 -0.31
CA HIS A 143 -6.62 -12.60 -1.39
C HIS A 143 -5.22 -13.04 -0.90
N VAL A 144 -4.89 -12.86 0.39
CA VAL A 144 -3.64 -13.37 0.98
C VAL A 144 -3.69 -14.88 1.17
N VAL A 145 -4.84 -15.43 1.57
CA VAL A 145 -5.00 -16.84 1.94
C VAL A 145 -5.74 -17.69 0.91
N SER A 146 -6.39 -17.05 -0.07
CA SER A 146 -7.07 -17.73 -1.18
C SER A 146 -6.51 -17.27 -2.51
N SER A 147 -6.23 -18.20 -3.43
CA SER A 147 -5.90 -17.87 -4.81
C SER A 147 -7.13 -18.04 -5.69
N SER A 148 -7.45 -17.02 -6.48
CA SER A 148 -8.51 -17.06 -7.50
C SER A 148 -7.96 -17.03 -8.93
N ASP A 149 -6.64 -16.97 -9.09
CA ASP A 149 -6.00 -16.79 -10.39
C ASP A 149 -5.91 -18.11 -11.14
N SER A 150 -6.88 -18.35 -12.01
CA SER A 150 -6.83 -19.46 -12.96
C SER A 150 -7.07 -18.93 -14.36
N SER A 151 -6.33 -19.44 -15.32
CA SER A 151 -6.50 -19.14 -16.75
C SER A 151 -6.64 -20.42 -17.55
N SER A 152 -6.92 -20.30 -18.85
CA SER A 152 -6.95 -21.49 -19.74
C SER A 152 -5.62 -22.24 -19.83
N TYR A 153 -4.53 -21.65 -19.36
CA TYR A 153 -3.17 -22.21 -19.46
C TYR A 153 -2.58 -22.65 -18.14
N TYR A 154 -3.13 -22.21 -17.00
CA TYR A 154 -2.70 -22.63 -15.67
C TYR A 154 -3.86 -22.60 -14.69
N SER A 155 -3.78 -23.43 -13.68
CA SER A 155 -4.66 -23.43 -12.51
C SER A 155 -3.83 -23.36 -11.24
N VAL A 156 -4.30 -22.58 -10.27
CA VAL A 156 -3.70 -22.51 -8.95
C VAL A 156 -4.55 -23.33 -7.99
N SER A 157 -3.91 -24.22 -7.21
CA SER A 157 -4.61 -25.03 -6.19
C SER A 157 -5.14 -24.13 -5.07
N GLU A 158 -6.00 -24.68 -4.24
CA GLU A 158 -6.20 -24.12 -2.90
C GLU A 158 -4.87 -24.07 -2.15
N ALA A 159 -4.78 -23.21 -1.11
CA ALA A 159 -3.59 -23.10 -0.29
C ALA A 159 -3.22 -24.47 0.30
N ALA A 160 -2.05 -24.98 -0.07
CA ALA A 160 -1.56 -26.27 0.41
C ALA A 160 -1.09 -26.17 1.87
N LYS A 161 -0.53 -25.02 2.25
CA LYS A 161 -0.07 -24.73 3.62
C LYS A 161 -0.09 -23.22 3.86
N ILE A 162 -0.56 -22.84 5.04
CA ILE A 162 -0.49 -21.45 5.54
C ILE A 162 0.39 -21.46 6.79
N SER A 163 1.43 -20.66 6.80
CA SER A 163 2.34 -20.47 7.93
C SER A 163 2.29 -19.02 8.40
N VAL A 164 2.33 -18.84 9.71
CA VAL A 164 2.35 -17.53 10.38
C VAL A 164 3.65 -17.39 11.14
N THR A 165 4.29 -16.23 11.03
CA THR A 165 5.48 -15.85 11.79
C THR A 165 5.15 -14.62 12.64
N LEU A 166 5.45 -14.69 13.94
CA LEU A 166 5.19 -13.62 14.89
C LEU A 166 6.30 -12.56 14.87
N TYR A 167 6.03 -11.40 15.42
CA TYR A 167 7.03 -10.35 15.58
C TYR A 167 8.19 -10.83 16.48
N ASN A 168 9.42 -10.65 16.00
CA ASN A 168 10.66 -11.10 16.69
C ASN A 168 10.71 -12.62 17.01
N ASP A 169 9.93 -13.43 16.29
CA ASP A 169 9.96 -14.88 16.41
C ASP A 169 10.20 -15.48 15.01
N THR A 170 11.16 -16.37 14.89
CA THR A 170 11.49 -17.06 13.62
C THR A 170 10.72 -18.38 13.45
N THR A 171 9.89 -18.75 14.42
CA THR A 171 9.08 -19.97 14.37
C THR A 171 7.94 -19.80 13.39
N GLU A 172 7.80 -20.74 12.45
CA GLU A 172 6.63 -20.84 11.59
C GLU A 172 5.52 -21.63 12.29
N TYR A 173 4.41 -21.00 12.59
CA TYR A 173 3.21 -21.62 13.14
C TYR A 173 2.26 -21.98 12.00
N GLU A 174 1.83 -23.23 11.92
CA GLU A 174 0.81 -23.65 10.95
C GLU A 174 -0.54 -22.99 11.29
N ALA A 175 -1.20 -22.45 10.28
CA ALA A 175 -2.49 -21.76 10.43
C ALA A 175 -3.60 -22.52 9.69
N LYS A 176 -4.79 -22.51 10.29
CA LYS A 176 -6.03 -23.02 9.69
C LYS A 176 -6.91 -21.84 9.29
N VAL A 177 -7.52 -21.91 8.10
CA VAL A 177 -8.55 -20.95 7.68
C VAL A 177 -9.80 -21.22 8.48
N ILE A 178 -10.30 -20.23 9.20
CA ILE A 178 -11.57 -20.28 9.95
C ILE A 178 -12.71 -19.89 9.04
N GLY A 179 -12.53 -18.88 8.22
CA GLY A 179 -13.48 -18.43 7.23
C GLY A 179 -12.94 -17.32 6.35
N THR A 180 -13.54 -17.19 5.18
CA THR A 180 -13.17 -16.18 4.19
C THR A 180 -14.41 -15.49 3.63
N ASP A 181 -14.23 -14.26 3.19
CA ASP A 181 -15.26 -13.49 2.50
C ASP A 181 -14.64 -12.70 1.33
N SER A 182 -14.87 -13.21 0.14
CA SER A 182 -14.33 -12.60 -1.10
C SER A 182 -14.96 -11.26 -1.44
N GLN A 183 -16.19 -10.99 -0.99
CA GLN A 183 -16.87 -9.72 -1.28
C GLN A 183 -16.29 -8.55 -0.50
N THR A 184 -15.80 -8.78 0.72
CA THR A 184 -15.14 -7.75 1.53
C THR A 184 -13.63 -7.86 1.51
N ASP A 185 -13.08 -8.89 0.86
CA ASP A 185 -11.65 -9.20 0.85
C ASP A 185 -11.08 -9.43 2.27
N LEU A 186 -11.84 -10.10 3.14
CA LEU A 186 -11.45 -10.41 4.52
C LEU A 186 -11.36 -11.93 4.74
N ALA A 187 -10.44 -12.34 5.61
CA ALA A 187 -10.30 -13.70 6.08
C ALA A 187 -9.89 -13.73 7.54
N VAL A 188 -10.28 -14.80 8.24
CA VAL A 188 -9.80 -15.12 9.57
C VAL A 188 -9.08 -16.45 9.52
N ILE A 189 -7.86 -16.49 10.04
CA ILE A 189 -7.07 -17.70 10.23
C ILE A 189 -6.80 -17.90 11.73
N LYS A 190 -6.41 -19.12 12.12
CA LYS A 190 -6.13 -19.50 13.51
C LYS A 190 -4.84 -20.27 13.60
N ILE A 191 -3.97 -19.88 14.51
CA ILE A 191 -2.79 -20.65 14.93
C ILE A 191 -3.02 -21.26 16.32
N ASP A 192 -2.38 -22.39 16.60
CA ASP A 192 -2.42 -23.05 17.91
C ASP A 192 -1.31 -22.46 18.80
N LYS A 193 -1.51 -21.22 19.25
CA LYS A 193 -0.59 -20.46 20.11
C LYS A 193 -1.38 -19.55 21.03
N THR A 194 -1.03 -19.51 22.28
CA THR A 194 -1.62 -18.67 23.32
C THR A 194 -0.64 -17.62 23.83
N GLY A 195 -1.15 -16.62 24.55
CA GLY A 195 -0.34 -15.55 25.13
C GLY A 195 0.12 -14.54 24.08
N LEU A 196 -0.63 -14.41 22.98
CA LEU A 196 -0.40 -13.41 21.95
C LEU A 196 -0.86 -12.03 22.42
N THR A 197 -0.36 -10.99 21.77
CA THR A 197 -0.77 -9.60 22.01
C THR A 197 -1.80 -9.17 20.97
N PRO A 198 -3.10 -9.08 21.28
CA PRO A 198 -4.11 -8.59 20.37
C PRO A 198 -3.93 -7.12 20.03
N ALA A 199 -4.26 -6.72 18.82
CA ALA A 199 -4.29 -5.31 18.43
C ALA A 199 -5.48 -4.59 19.06
N GLU A 200 -5.27 -3.36 19.50
CA GLU A 200 -6.37 -2.48 19.90
C GLU A 200 -7.12 -1.99 18.65
N LEU A 201 -8.44 -2.24 18.61
CA LEU A 201 -9.28 -1.75 17.54
C LEU A 201 -9.75 -0.32 17.83
N GLY A 202 -9.66 0.54 16.83
CA GLY A 202 -10.14 1.92 16.87
C GLY A 202 -11.57 2.04 16.38
N ASN A 203 -11.90 3.25 15.91
CA ASN A 203 -13.19 3.61 15.32
C ASN A 203 -12.92 4.33 13.99
N SER A 204 -13.22 3.67 12.88
CA SER A 204 -12.99 4.24 11.55
C SER A 204 -14.03 5.27 11.12
N SER A 205 -15.20 5.29 11.77
CA SER A 205 -16.25 6.28 11.48
C SER A 205 -15.94 7.68 12.03
N SER A 206 -15.02 7.77 12.99
CA SER A 206 -14.54 9.06 13.54
C SER A 206 -13.31 9.62 12.84
N VAL A 207 -12.69 8.89 11.91
CA VAL A 207 -11.47 9.29 11.21
C VAL A 207 -11.76 10.45 10.26
N VAL A 208 -10.89 11.47 10.30
CA VAL A 208 -10.98 12.63 9.40
C VAL A 208 -9.74 12.78 8.50
N VAL A 209 -9.91 13.43 7.37
CA VAL A 209 -8.82 13.71 6.43
C VAL A 209 -7.77 14.58 7.09
N GLY A 210 -6.50 14.24 6.87
CA GLY A 210 -5.34 14.93 7.46
C GLY A 210 -4.84 14.30 8.77
N GLU A 211 -5.56 13.37 9.39
CA GLU A 211 -5.07 12.65 10.57
C GLU A 211 -3.85 11.79 10.24
N PHE A 212 -2.98 11.62 11.24
CA PHE A 212 -1.84 10.70 11.16
C PHE A 212 -2.33 9.28 10.89
N ALA A 213 -1.67 8.62 9.95
CA ALA A 213 -1.88 7.23 9.62
C ALA A 213 -0.55 6.48 9.50
N MET A 214 -0.52 5.26 10.02
CA MET A 214 0.64 4.39 9.88
C MET A 214 0.18 3.02 9.37
N ALA A 215 0.74 2.60 8.24
CA ALA A 215 0.53 1.26 7.71
C ALA A 215 1.66 0.34 8.19
N ILE A 216 1.27 -0.79 8.77
CA ILE A 216 2.18 -1.78 9.35
C ILE A 216 1.89 -3.14 8.74
N GLY A 217 2.95 -3.81 8.31
CA GLY A 217 2.92 -5.20 7.88
C GLY A 217 4.17 -5.93 8.30
N ASN A 218 4.19 -7.24 8.11
CA ASN A 218 5.34 -8.09 8.39
C ASN A 218 5.59 -9.05 7.21
N PRO A 219 5.98 -8.51 6.03
CA PRO A 219 6.31 -9.35 4.91
C PRO A 219 7.46 -10.28 5.28
N LEU A 220 7.36 -11.55 4.90
CA LEU A 220 8.40 -12.57 5.15
C LEU A 220 8.59 -13.00 6.62
N GLY A 221 7.89 -12.40 7.58
CA GLY A 221 8.08 -12.70 9.01
C GLY A 221 9.47 -12.35 9.57
N MET A 222 10.34 -11.75 8.78
CA MET A 222 11.73 -11.47 9.18
C MET A 222 11.98 -10.01 9.51
N GLN A 223 11.24 -9.09 8.89
CA GLN A 223 11.36 -7.65 9.15
C GLN A 223 10.01 -6.98 8.92
N SER A 224 9.43 -6.45 9.98
CA SER A 224 8.22 -5.65 9.87
C SER A 224 8.47 -4.38 9.06
N SER A 225 7.56 -4.06 8.15
CA SER A 225 7.57 -2.82 7.38
C SER A 225 6.59 -1.84 7.98
N VAL A 226 7.07 -0.63 8.25
CA VAL A 226 6.29 0.47 8.81
C VAL A 226 6.40 1.65 7.86
N THR A 227 5.27 2.16 7.42
CA THR A 227 5.20 3.39 6.62
C THR A 227 4.20 4.33 7.25
N SER A 228 4.46 5.63 7.22
CA SER A 228 3.58 6.64 7.80
C SER A 228 3.22 7.72 6.80
N GLY A 229 2.08 8.31 7.02
CA GLY A 229 1.49 9.37 6.21
C GLY A 229 0.26 9.95 6.92
N ILE A 230 -0.72 10.33 6.13
CA ILE A 230 -1.99 10.87 6.61
C ILE A 230 -3.18 10.14 5.98
N ILE A 231 -4.35 10.34 6.53
CA ILE A 231 -5.60 9.99 5.87
C ILE A 231 -5.85 10.98 4.74
N SER A 232 -5.82 10.50 3.50
CA SER A 232 -6.02 11.32 2.30
C SER A 232 -7.49 11.47 1.91
N ALA A 233 -8.32 10.44 2.17
CA ALA A 233 -9.77 10.47 1.99
C ALA A 233 -10.45 9.41 2.86
N VAL A 234 -11.71 9.64 3.20
CA VAL A 234 -12.59 8.68 3.87
C VAL A 234 -13.76 8.34 2.94
N ASN A 235 -14.34 7.15 3.11
CA ASN A 235 -15.49 6.67 2.31
C ASN A 235 -15.23 6.72 0.79
N ARG A 236 -14.00 6.43 0.35
CA ARG A 236 -13.65 6.39 -1.07
C ARG A 236 -14.24 5.14 -1.71
N THR A 237 -15.19 5.34 -2.61
CA THR A 237 -15.76 4.25 -3.41
C THR A 237 -14.78 3.85 -4.49
N VAL A 238 -14.33 2.60 -4.48
CA VAL A 238 -13.39 2.02 -5.47
C VAL A 238 -13.99 0.75 -6.04
N GLN A 239 -14.04 0.66 -7.36
CA GLN A 239 -14.44 -0.54 -8.06
C GLN A 239 -13.21 -1.39 -8.36
N SER A 240 -13.23 -2.65 -7.93
CA SER A 240 -12.17 -3.61 -8.21
C SER A 240 -12.37 -4.26 -9.57
N THR A 241 -11.29 -4.86 -10.09
CA THR A 241 -11.30 -5.61 -11.36
C THR A 241 -12.17 -6.88 -11.32
N ASP A 242 -12.50 -7.38 -10.12
CA ASP A 242 -13.42 -8.50 -9.92
C ASP A 242 -14.90 -8.08 -9.90
N GLY A 243 -15.19 -6.78 -10.13
CA GLY A 243 -16.55 -6.23 -10.16
C GLY A 243 -17.10 -5.80 -8.81
N ASN A 244 -16.41 -6.08 -7.71
CA ASN A 244 -16.82 -5.64 -6.38
C ASN A 244 -16.58 -4.15 -6.19
N THR A 245 -17.43 -3.51 -5.38
CA THR A 245 -17.30 -2.10 -5.01
C THR A 245 -17.02 -2.01 -3.51
N TYR A 246 -15.95 -1.27 -3.18
CA TYR A 246 -15.49 -1.10 -1.80
C TYR A 246 -15.57 0.36 -1.38
N ASN A 247 -15.96 0.61 -0.13
CA ASN A 247 -15.81 1.92 0.51
C ASN A 247 -14.60 1.87 1.44
N LEU A 248 -13.58 2.64 1.13
CA LEU A 248 -12.25 2.52 1.72
C LEU A 248 -11.77 3.82 2.36
N ILE A 249 -10.82 3.68 3.27
CA ILE A 249 -9.94 4.75 3.72
C ILE A 249 -8.80 4.84 2.72
N GLN A 250 -8.50 6.06 2.22
CA GLN A 250 -7.32 6.32 1.40
C GLN A 250 -6.24 6.98 2.26
N THR A 251 -4.99 6.57 2.06
CA THR A 251 -3.81 7.13 2.73
C THR A 251 -2.65 7.29 1.73
N ASP A 252 -1.74 8.22 2.00
CA ASP A 252 -0.45 8.34 1.30
C ASP A 252 0.68 7.55 1.99
N ALA A 253 0.40 6.92 3.15
CA ALA A 253 1.28 5.90 3.70
C ALA A 253 1.46 4.78 2.66
N ALA A 254 2.71 4.41 2.36
CA ALA A 254 2.99 3.47 1.29
C ALA A 254 2.40 2.07 1.58
N ILE A 255 1.44 1.63 0.77
CA ILE A 255 0.90 0.28 0.76
C ILE A 255 1.55 -0.48 -0.40
N ASN A 256 2.31 -1.52 -0.07
CA ASN A 256 3.07 -2.33 -1.02
C ASN A 256 2.82 -3.82 -0.79
N SER A 257 3.29 -4.66 -1.71
CA SER A 257 3.33 -6.12 -1.52
C SER A 257 3.95 -6.46 -0.17
N GLY A 258 3.22 -7.25 0.62
CA GLY A 258 3.64 -7.72 1.93
C GLY A 258 2.96 -7.01 3.10
N ASN A 259 2.50 -5.75 3.01
CA ASN A 259 1.69 -5.17 4.07
C ASN A 259 0.17 -5.34 3.91
N SER A 260 -0.29 -5.97 2.81
CA SER A 260 -1.69 -6.42 2.65
C SER A 260 -2.11 -7.36 3.77
N GLY A 261 -3.28 -7.12 4.36
CA GLY A 261 -3.79 -7.83 5.53
C GLY A 261 -3.25 -7.33 6.86
N GLY A 262 -2.23 -6.46 6.84
CA GLY A 262 -1.73 -5.75 8.01
C GLY A 262 -2.61 -4.56 8.39
N ALA A 263 -2.18 -3.80 9.40
CA ALA A 263 -2.97 -2.73 10.01
C ALA A 263 -2.66 -1.35 9.40
N LEU A 264 -3.72 -0.54 9.21
CA LEU A 264 -3.65 0.91 9.21
C LEU A 264 -4.04 1.38 10.59
N VAL A 265 -3.17 2.14 11.27
CA VAL A 265 -3.39 2.61 12.64
C VAL A 265 -3.32 4.12 12.75
N ASN A 266 -4.00 4.68 13.76
CA ASN A 266 -3.96 6.09 14.09
C ASN A 266 -2.77 6.44 15.01
N SER A 267 -2.67 7.70 15.44
CA SER A 267 -1.62 8.20 16.35
C SER A 267 -1.63 7.59 17.75
N GLU A 268 -2.71 6.91 18.15
CA GLU A 268 -2.80 6.17 19.41
C GLU A 268 -2.35 4.70 19.29
N GLY A 269 -2.06 4.25 18.04
CA GLY A 269 -1.76 2.85 17.73
C GLY A 269 -3.00 1.96 17.71
N LYS A 270 -4.19 2.51 17.49
CA LYS A 270 -5.42 1.76 17.32
C LYS A 270 -5.68 1.47 15.84
N VAL A 271 -6.10 0.26 15.53
CA VAL A 271 -6.40 -0.17 14.15
C VAL A 271 -7.66 0.53 13.66
N ILE A 272 -7.52 1.35 12.61
CA ILE A 272 -8.62 2.05 11.94
C ILE A 272 -8.97 1.40 10.59
N GLY A 273 -8.10 0.52 10.07
CA GLY A 273 -8.36 -0.19 8.82
C GLY A 273 -7.41 -1.36 8.59
N ILE A 274 -7.74 -2.19 7.62
CA ILE A 274 -6.94 -3.32 7.14
C ILE A 274 -6.36 -2.95 5.77
N ASN A 275 -5.04 -2.91 5.66
CA ASN A 275 -4.34 -2.56 4.42
C ASN A 275 -4.70 -3.53 3.30
N THR A 276 -5.00 -3.03 2.09
CA THR A 276 -5.26 -3.86 0.93
C THR A 276 -4.60 -3.31 -0.33
N LEU A 277 -3.85 -4.15 -1.04
CA LEU A 277 -3.19 -3.82 -2.31
C LEU A 277 -4.03 -4.20 -3.53
N LYS A 278 -5.06 -5.06 -3.38
CA LYS A 278 -5.88 -5.59 -4.47
C LYS A 278 -6.49 -4.51 -5.38
N LEU A 279 -6.59 -3.28 -4.88
CA LEU A 279 -7.30 -2.17 -5.53
C LEU A 279 -6.37 -1.14 -6.17
N ASN A 280 -5.05 -1.33 -6.05
CA ASN A 280 -4.09 -0.46 -6.70
C ASN A 280 -4.05 -0.77 -8.21
N GLY A 281 -4.64 0.12 -9.02
CA GLY A 281 -4.51 0.07 -10.47
C GLY A 281 -3.04 0.22 -10.88
N THR A 282 -2.61 -0.48 -11.93
CA THR A 282 -1.27 -0.34 -12.49
C THR A 282 -1.02 1.11 -12.89
N GLY A 283 -0.01 1.74 -12.30
CA GLY A 283 0.46 3.09 -12.68
C GLY A 283 -0.04 4.24 -11.80
N VAL A 284 -0.68 3.97 -10.67
CA VAL A 284 -1.05 5.01 -9.69
C VAL A 284 -0.16 4.86 -8.46
N GLU A 285 0.84 5.71 -8.34
CA GLU A 285 1.72 5.79 -7.19
C GLU A 285 1.16 6.76 -6.12
N GLY A 286 1.44 6.50 -4.84
CA GLY A 286 1.09 7.39 -3.72
C GLY A 286 -0.38 7.30 -3.27
N MET A 287 -1.14 6.28 -3.69
CA MET A 287 -2.46 6.01 -3.16
C MET A 287 -2.50 4.62 -2.51
N GLY A 288 -2.58 4.58 -1.19
CA GLY A 288 -2.84 3.38 -0.41
C GLY A 288 -4.31 3.30 -0.01
N PHE A 289 -4.82 2.08 0.16
CA PHE A 289 -6.19 1.83 0.58
C PHE A 289 -6.25 0.87 1.76
N ALA A 290 -7.22 1.10 2.65
CA ALA A 290 -7.51 0.21 3.76
C ALA A 290 -9.03 0.02 3.92
N ILE A 291 -9.43 -1.21 4.24
CA ILE A 291 -10.81 -1.55 4.58
C ILE A 291 -11.10 -0.99 5.97
N PRO A 292 -12.12 -0.14 6.17
CA PRO A 292 -12.45 0.45 7.46
C PRO A 292 -12.71 -0.62 8.54
N ILE A 293 -12.17 -0.44 9.74
CA ILE A 293 -12.30 -1.44 10.82
C ILE A 293 -13.74 -1.65 11.25
N ASP A 294 -14.57 -0.57 11.26
CA ASP A 294 -15.99 -0.69 11.64
C ASP A 294 -16.80 -1.52 10.62
N SER A 295 -16.39 -1.49 9.34
CA SER A 295 -16.97 -2.35 8.30
C SER A 295 -16.48 -3.79 8.42
N ALA A 296 -15.23 -3.99 8.83
CA ALA A 296 -14.61 -5.30 8.97
C ALA A 296 -15.09 -6.05 10.20
N LYS A 297 -15.38 -5.35 11.30
CA LYS A 297 -15.75 -5.96 12.60
C LYS A 297 -16.91 -6.94 12.52
N PRO A 298 -18.10 -6.58 12.00
CA PRO A 298 -19.22 -7.52 11.92
C PRO A 298 -18.94 -8.71 10.99
N ILE A 299 -18.02 -8.56 10.04
CA ILE A 299 -17.60 -9.61 9.10
C ILE A 299 -16.72 -10.63 9.81
N PHE A 300 -15.60 -10.20 10.42
CA PHE A 300 -14.71 -11.16 11.07
C PHE A 300 -15.34 -11.82 12.29
N GLU A 301 -16.24 -11.15 13.03
CA GLU A 301 -17.01 -11.77 14.11
C GLU A 301 -17.90 -12.92 13.60
N GLN A 302 -18.55 -12.75 12.43
CA GLN A 302 -19.30 -13.83 11.79
C GLN A 302 -18.38 -14.95 11.29
N LEU A 303 -17.21 -14.61 10.68
CA LEU A 303 -16.25 -15.61 10.24
C LEU A 303 -15.73 -16.45 11.40
N ILE A 304 -15.46 -15.84 12.57
CA ILE A 304 -15.04 -16.57 13.77
C ILE A 304 -16.16 -17.49 14.29
N SER A 305 -17.40 -17.00 14.33
CA SER A 305 -18.50 -17.74 14.96
C SER A 305 -19.11 -18.82 14.07
N THR A 306 -19.17 -18.61 12.75
CA THR A 306 -19.90 -19.47 11.80
C THR A 306 -19.09 -19.96 10.61
N GLY A 307 -17.87 -19.45 10.43
CA GLY A 307 -17.01 -19.74 9.28
C GLY A 307 -17.42 -19.05 7.97
N LYS A 308 -18.52 -18.32 7.95
CA LYS A 308 -19.06 -17.66 6.75
C LYS A 308 -19.84 -16.40 7.08
N VAL A 309 -19.98 -15.51 6.11
CA VAL A 309 -20.78 -14.30 6.21
C VAL A 309 -22.16 -14.54 5.63
N ALA A 310 -23.20 -14.38 6.45
CA ALA A 310 -24.58 -14.46 6.00
C ALA A 310 -25.05 -13.11 5.44
N ARG A 311 -25.45 -13.10 4.17
CA ARG A 311 -26.04 -11.93 3.51
C ARG A 311 -27.47 -12.25 3.07
N PRO A 312 -28.44 -11.39 3.40
CA PRO A 312 -29.79 -11.56 2.87
C PRO A 312 -29.74 -11.40 1.34
N TYR A 313 -30.42 -12.27 0.64
CA TYR A 313 -30.54 -12.26 -0.81
C TYR A 313 -32.01 -12.09 -1.20
N ILE A 314 -32.31 -11.09 -1.99
CA ILE A 314 -33.59 -10.92 -2.66
C ILE A 314 -33.41 -11.39 -4.10
N GLY A 315 -34.00 -12.51 -4.48
CA GLY A 315 -33.88 -13.14 -5.80
C GLY A 315 -34.52 -12.32 -6.94
N LEU A 316 -34.09 -11.06 -7.08
CA LEU A 316 -34.53 -10.16 -8.16
C LEU A 316 -33.41 -9.92 -9.11
N THR A 317 -33.67 -9.99 -10.41
CA THR A 317 -32.77 -9.53 -11.45
C THR A 317 -33.32 -8.22 -12.01
N GLY A 318 -32.56 -7.15 -11.86
CA GLY A 318 -32.85 -5.82 -12.41
C GLY A 318 -31.87 -5.46 -13.52
N ARG A 319 -32.30 -4.59 -14.38
CA ARG A 319 -31.43 -3.88 -15.35
C ARG A 319 -31.88 -2.43 -15.44
N ASP A 320 -30.96 -1.56 -15.80
CA ASP A 320 -31.26 -0.15 -15.97
C ASP A 320 -32.30 0.02 -17.09
N LEU A 321 -33.32 0.83 -16.82
CA LEU A 321 -34.33 1.19 -17.77
C LEU A 321 -33.83 2.35 -18.64
N THR A 322 -33.30 2.03 -19.81
CA THR A 322 -32.90 3.06 -20.79
C THR A 322 -34.14 3.66 -21.46
N GLU A 323 -34.05 4.92 -21.92
CA GLU A 323 -35.10 5.62 -22.66
C GLU A 323 -35.68 4.75 -23.82
N GLN A 324 -34.79 4.07 -24.54
CA GLN A 324 -35.17 3.19 -25.64
C GLN A 324 -35.97 1.96 -25.15
N THR A 325 -35.58 1.38 -24.02
CA THR A 325 -36.28 0.22 -23.43
C THR A 325 -37.63 0.63 -22.83
N ALA A 326 -37.70 1.83 -22.22
CA ALA A 326 -38.94 2.39 -21.69
C ALA A 326 -39.96 2.61 -22.81
N LYS A 327 -39.58 3.29 -23.87
CA LYS A 327 -40.43 3.52 -25.05
C LYS A 327 -40.91 2.23 -25.72
N ALA A 328 -40.02 1.24 -25.88
CA ALA A 328 -40.36 -0.04 -26.51
C ALA A 328 -41.38 -0.87 -25.70
N ASN A 329 -41.44 -0.68 -24.38
CA ASN A 329 -42.30 -1.43 -23.48
C ASN A 329 -43.43 -0.58 -22.85
N ASN A 330 -43.68 0.63 -23.34
CA ASN A 330 -44.65 1.58 -22.80
C ASN A 330 -44.52 1.81 -21.27
N LEU A 331 -43.29 1.87 -20.80
CA LEU A 331 -42.96 2.13 -19.42
C LEU A 331 -42.66 3.64 -19.25
N VAL A 332 -42.94 4.17 -18.07
CA VAL A 332 -42.55 5.55 -17.72
C VAL A 332 -41.06 5.57 -17.54
N GLU A 333 -40.38 6.57 -18.11
CA GLU A 333 -38.95 6.80 -17.91
C GLU A 333 -38.67 6.85 -16.39
N GLY A 334 -37.69 6.05 -15.98
CA GLY A 334 -37.45 5.78 -14.57
C GLY A 334 -37.12 7.00 -13.75
N VAL A 335 -37.50 6.94 -12.52
CA VAL A 335 -37.10 7.81 -11.42
C VAL A 335 -35.67 7.49 -11.01
#